data_076249bd0b7287165c0255602232da2a
#
_entry.id   076249bd0b7287165c0255602232da2a
#
_cell.length_a   1.000
_cell.length_b   1.000
_cell.length_c   1.000
_cell.angle_alpha   90.00
_cell.angle_beta   90.00
_cell.angle_gamma   90.00
#
_symmetry.space_group_name_H-M   'P 1'
#
loop_
_entity.id
_entity.type
_entity.pdbx_description
1 polymer ?
#
loop_
_entity_poly.entity_id
_entity_poly.type
_entity_poly.pdbx_seq_one_letter_code
_entity_poly.pdbx_strand_id
1 'polypeptide(L)'
;MRKACYLTLSIALLAALSWAQTIPGENWTGYYMMARGRDLTGLNVVSPNFGGTVVAHLQPWAKLKRDSVNGVLDDNGFVCKPAGFLRAYASPFDTNGFFAPGKDRMTIIYWPTDTVLFRRIYYNREHPRNLKPSWNGHSIGRWEGDTLVVDTIGFNDRTWLDGGGAPHTEDLHLTERMRQIQHNGNTYMEIVAQVDDPRTLTSPYTFSRYYKKQNYEMEDYVCNDAVDFYKEWREQERRARQAQSQPAEAK
;
A
#
# COMPACT_ATOMS: atom_id res chain seq x y z
N MET A 1 -34.98 29.58 72.99
CA MET A 1 -33.66 29.01 72.53
C MET A 1 -33.93 28.16 71.31
N ARG A 2 -33.73 28.71 70.11
CA ARG A 2 -33.91 27.96 68.84
C ARG A 2 -32.51 27.56 68.35
N LYS A 3 -32.24 26.26 68.28
CA LYS A 3 -31.00 25.71 67.72
C LYS A 3 -31.17 25.60 66.20
N ALA A 4 -30.41 26.38 65.46
CA ALA A 4 -30.34 26.29 64.00
C ALA A 4 -29.41 25.12 63.65
N CYS A 5 -29.95 24.17 62.88
CA CYS A 5 -29.22 23.03 62.35
C CYS A 5 -28.71 23.44 60.94
N TYR A 6 -27.41 23.63 60.80
CA TYR A 6 -26.78 23.86 59.50
C TYR A 6 -26.52 22.54 58.79
N LEU A 7 -27.30 22.25 57.76
CA LEU A 7 -27.06 21.15 56.85
C LEU A 7 -25.98 21.59 55.84
N THR A 8 -24.77 21.08 55.99
CA THR A 8 -23.68 21.23 54.99
C THR A 8 -23.91 20.26 53.85
N LEU A 9 -24.36 20.80 52.70
CA LEU A 9 -24.48 20.07 51.47
C LEU A 9 -23.06 19.90 50.84
N SER A 10 -22.46 18.72 50.99
CA SER A 10 -21.23 18.36 50.29
C SER A 10 -21.54 18.01 48.85
N ILE A 11 -21.33 18.96 47.94
CA ILE A 11 -21.39 18.72 46.48
C ILE A 11 -20.12 17.95 46.11
N ALA A 12 -20.25 16.64 45.98
CA ALA A 12 -19.20 15.80 45.37
C ALA A 12 -19.16 16.11 43.87
N LEU A 13 -18.19 16.92 43.46
CA LEU A 13 -17.86 17.13 42.05
C LEU A 13 -17.30 15.79 41.52
N LEU A 14 -18.14 14.96 40.91
CA LEU A 14 -17.72 13.85 40.06
C LEU A 14 -17.05 14.44 38.82
N ALA A 15 -15.74 14.63 38.89
CA ALA A 15 -14.93 14.85 37.70
C ALA A 15 -15.05 13.58 36.85
N ALA A 16 -15.94 13.60 35.88
CA ALA A 16 -15.96 12.64 34.80
C ALA A 16 -14.65 12.82 34.02
N LEU A 17 -13.62 12.06 34.40
CA LEU A 17 -12.44 11.84 33.56
C LEU A 17 -12.96 11.22 32.27
N SER A 18 -13.24 12.07 31.28
CA SER A 18 -13.42 11.61 29.91
C SER A 18 -12.10 10.96 29.50
N TRP A 19 -12.06 9.66 29.54
CA TRP A 19 -10.99 8.90 28.93
C TRP A 19 -11.09 9.17 27.43
N ALA A 20 -10.37 10.16 26.97
CA ALA A 20 -10.14 10.35 25.55
C ALA A 20 -9.46 9.07 25.08
N GLN A 21 -10.23 8.25 24.38
CA GLN A 21 -9.73 6.98 23.85
C GLN A 21 -8.64 7.34 22.84
N THR A 22 -7.38 7.15 23.21
CA THR A 22 -6.24 7.41 22.34
C THR A 22 -6.40 6.57 21.08
N ILE A 23 -6.31 7.22 19.93
CA ILE A 23 -6.34 6.55 18.63
C ILE A 23 -4.96 5.92 18.44
N PRO A 24 -4.84 4.60 18.32
CA PRO A 24 -3.56 3.96 18.09
C PRO A 24 -2.91 4.49 16.80
N GLY A 25 -1.64 4.90 16.90
CA GLY A 25 -0.92 5.46 15.75
C GLY A 25 -1.36 6.87 15.35
N GLU A 26 -2.02 7.65 16.19
CA GLU A 26 -2.46 9.02 15.91
C GLU A 26 -1.32 9.92 15.40
N ASN A 27 -0.12 9.73 15.92
CA ASN A 27 1.10 10.42 15.50
C ASN A 27 1.53 10.07 14.05
N TRP A 28 0.98 9.00 13.46
CA TRP A 28 1.22 8.63 12.06
C TRP A 28 0.44 9.50 11.08
N THR A 29 -0.55 10.25 11.54
CA THR A 29 -1.33 11.12 10.66
C THR A 29 -0.44 12.03 9.82
N GLY A 30 -0.68 12.03 8.51
CA GLY A 30 -0.02 12.93 7.58
C GLY A 30 0.46 12.27 6.30
N TYR A 31 1.12 13.09 5.51
CA TYR A 31 1.62 12.75 4.19
C TYR A 31 3.08 12.28 4.26
N TYR A 32 3.39 11.23 3.52
CA TYR A 32 4.70 10.61 3.47
C TYR A 32 5.10 10.33 2.02
N MET A 33 6.33 10.67 1.66
CA MET A 33 6.91 10.35 0.36
C MET A 33 7.85 9.15 0.48
N MET A 34 7.88 8.31 -0.54
CA MET A 34 8.82 7.19 -0.60
C MET A 34 10.26 7.70 -0.53
N ALA A 35 10.99 7.22 0.47
CA ALA A 35 12.39 7.57 0.67
C ALA A 35 13.30 6.86 -0.34
N ARG A 36 14.28 7.58 -0.86
CA ARG A 36 15.22 7.10 -1.88
C ARG A 36 16.62 7.65 -1.68
N GLY A 37 17.59 7.00 -2.29
CA GLY A 37 18.96 7.50 -2.34
C GLY A 37 19.52 7.82 -0.95
N ARG A 38 19.89 9.08 -0.72
CA ARG A 38 20.51 9.53 0.55
C ARG A 38 19.61 9.40 1.77
N ASP A 39 18.27 9.46 1.59
CA ASP A 39 17.32 9.29 2.69
C ASP A 39 17.37 7.87 3.29
N LEU A 40 17.89 6.89 2.56
CA LEU A 40 18.02 5.50 3.00
C LEU A 40 19.36 5.20 3.67
N THR A 41 20.31 6.15 3.70
CA THR A 41 21.65 5.94 4.27
C THR A 41 21.55 5.65 5.76
N GLY A 42 22.06 4.48 6.18
CA GLY A 42 22.02 4.02 7.58
C GLY A 42 20.72 3.33 8.00
N LEU A 43 19.74 3.20 7.10
CA LEU A 43 18.55 2.38 7.33
C LEU A 43 18.80 0.94 6.88
N ASN A 44 18.12 -0.02 7.54
CA ASN A 44 18.20 -1.44 7.19
C ASN A 44 17.26 -1.76 6.01
N VAL A 45 17.72 -1.50 4.79
CA VAL A 45 16.92 -1.74 3.58
C VAL A 45 17.01 -3.20 3.16
N VAL A 46 15.91 -3.92 3.25
CA VAL A 46 15.76 -5.30 2.75
C VAL A 46 15.27 -5.25 1.32
N SER A 47 15.91 -6.02 0.43
CA SER A 47 15.58 -6.10 -1.01
C SER A 47 15.48 -4.72 -1.68
N PRO A 48 16.57 -3.95 -1.73
CA PRO A 48 16.57 -2.61 -2.34
C PRO A 48 16.22 -2.66 -3.83
N ASN A 49 16.60 -3.72 -4.53
CA ASN A 49 16.20 -4.01 -5.90
C ASN A 49 14.93 -4.89 -5.91
N PHE A 50 13.80 -4.28 -5.64
CA PHE A 50 12.52 -4.99 -5.52
C PHE A 50 12.15 -5.79 -6.78
N GLY A 51 12.26 -5.21 -7.96
CA GLY A 51 11.94 -5.90 -9.22
C GLY A 51 12.83 -7.13 -9.45
N GLY A 52 14.14 -7.02 -9.17
CA GLY A 52 15.05 -8.16 -9.23
C GLY A 52 14.72 -9.24 -8.20
N THR A 53 14.31 -8.86 -6.99
CA THR A 53 13.86 -9.78 -5.95
C THR A 53 12.62 -10.55 -6.39
N VAL A 54 11.59 -9.87 -6.92
CA VAL A 54 10.39 -10.51 -7.45
C VAL A 54 10.75 -11.53 -8.52
N VAL A 55 11.54 -11.13 -9.54
CA VAL A 55 11.93 -12.00 -10.66
C VAL A 55 12.65 -13.26 -10.18
N ALA A 56 13.51 -13.13 -9.19
CA ALA A 56 14.28 -14.26 -8.63
C ALA A 56 13.40 -15.33 -7.96
N HIS A 57 12.20 -14.95 -7.53
CA HIS A 57 11.25 -15.84 -6.85
C HIS A 57 10.13 -16.36 -7.74
N LEU A 58 10.00 -15.90 -9.00
CA LEU A 58 8.91 -16.32 -9.89
C LEU A 58 9.04 -17.79 -10.32
N GLN A 59 7.91 -18.49 -10.30
CA GLN A 59 7.74 -19.77 -10.99
C GLN A 59 7.97 -19.60 -12.50
N PRO A 60 8.41 -20.63 -13.23
CA PRO A 60 8.72 -20.52 -14.66
C PRO A 60 7.56 -19.94 -15.50
N TRP A 61 6.32 -20.36 -15.23
CA TRP A 61 5.15 -19.84 -15.95
C TRP A 61 4.90 -18.36 -15.68
N ALA A 62 5.08 -17.93 -14.44
CA ALA A 62 4.87 -16.55 -14.03
C ALA A 62 5.94 -15.62 -14.64
N LYS A 63 7.18 -16.13 -14.74
CA LYS A 63 8.26 -15.43 -15.43
C LYS A 63 7.95 -15.28 -16.93
N LEU A 64 7.52 -16.34 -17.61
CA LEU A 64 7.11 -16.28 -19.02
C LEU A 64 5.96 -15.26 -19.22
N LYS A 65 4.97 -15.28 -18.34
CA LYS A 65 3.87 -14.32 -18.40
C LYS A 65 4.36 -12.89 -18.23
N ARG A 66 5.21 -12.62 -17.25
CA ARG A 66 5.83 -11.31 -17.03
C ARG A 66 6.62 -10.84 -18.26
N ASP A 67 7.44 -11.71 -18.83
CA ASP A 67 8.29 -11.41 -19.99
C ASP A 67 7.46 -11.13 -21.27
N SER A 68 6.17 -11.55 -21.32
CA SER A 68 5.23 -11.29 -22.42
C SER A 68 4.43 -9.98 -22.27
N VAL A 69 4.52 -9.31 -21.12
CA VAL A 69 3.76 -8.09 -20.84
C VAL A 69 4.28 -6.91 -21.67
N ASN A 70 3.35 -6.20 -22.31
CA ASN A 70 3.61 -4.86 -22.83
C ASN A 70 3.26 -3.84 -21.76
N GLY A 71 4.28 -3.20 -21.16
CA GLY A 71 4.13 -2.28 -20.05
C GLY A 71 3.23 -1.05 -20.33
N VAL A 72 2.91 -0.76 -21.61
CA VAL A 72 2.02 0.34 -21.98
C VAL A 72 0.59 -0.14 -22.21
N LEU A 73 0.42 -1.28 -22.90
CA LEU A 73 -0.91 -1.78 -23.29
C LEU A 73 -1.59 -2.54 -22.17
N ASP A 74 -0.82 -3.31 -21.40
CA ASP A 74 -1.33 -4.25 -20.40
C ASP A 74 -1.38 -3.64 -18.99
N ASP A 75 -0.79 -2.46 -18.81
CA ASP A 75 -0.74 -1.77 -17.51
C ASP A 75 -2.08 -1.12 -17.15
N ASN A 76 -2.61 -1.52 -16.00
CA ASN A 76 -3.86 -0.99 -15.46
C ASN A 76 -3.82 0.53 -15.22
N GLY A 77 -2.67 1.08 -14.84
CA GLY A 77 -2.50 2.50 -14.55
C GLY A 77 -2.84 3.37 -15.75
N PHE A 78 -2.43 2.97 -16.96
CA PHE A 78 -2.71 3.73 -18.19
C PHE A 78 -4.19 3.73 -18.65
N VAL A 79 -5.06 3.01 -17.94
CA VAL A 79 -6.50 2.93 -18.23
C VAL A 79 -7.36 3.19 -17.00
N CYS A 80 -6.86 3.92 -16.00
CA CYS A 80 -7.53 4.27 -14.76
C CYS A 80 -8.10 3.07 -13.99
N LYS A 81 -7.51 1.89 -14.14
CA LYS A 81 -7.82 0.73 -13.30
C LYS A 81 -6.85 0.67 -12.14
N PRO A 82 -7.26 0.11 -10.99
CA PRO A 82 -6.37 -0.05 -9.86
C PRO A 82 -5.10 -0.83 -10.23
N ALA A 83 -3.94 -0.25 -9.98
CA ALA A 83 -2.66 -0.91 -10.19
C ALA A 83 -2.31 -1.90 -9.06
N GLY A 84 -2.99 -1.77 -7.92
CA GLY A 84 -2.69 -2.52 -6.70
C GLY A 84 -1.60 -1.88 -5.84
N PHE A 85 -1.75 -1.92 -4.53
CA PHE A 85 -0.79 -1.26 -3.64
C PHE A 85 0.56 -2.00 -3.56
N LEU A 86 0.62 -3.31 -3.86
CA LEU A 86 1.91 -4.02 -3.97
C LEU A 86 2.77 -3.45 -5.10
N ARG A 87 2.16 -3.20 -6.26
CA ARG A 87 2.84 -2.52 -7.34
C ARG A 87 3.28 -1.11 -6.93
N ALA A 88 2.48 -0.42 -6.11
CA ALA A 88 2.84 0.87 -5.57
C ALA A 88 4.14 0.82 -4.74
N TYR A 89 4.35 -0.23 -3.95
CA TYR A 89 5.62 -0.46 -3.25
C TYR A 89 6.80 -0.73 -4.20
N ALA A 90 6.51 -1.26 -5.37
CA ALA A 90 7.52 -1.63 -6.38
C ALA A 90 7.77 -0.51 -7.40
N SER A 91 6.94 0.53 -7.40
CA SER A 91 6.99 1.59 -8.41
C SER A 91 8.35 2.28 -8.44
N PRO A 92 8.95 2.47 -9.62
CA PRO A 92 10.11 3.34 -9.79
C PRO A 92 9.73 4.82 -9.67
N PHE A 93 8.45 5.14 -9.77
CA PHE A 93 7.90 6.47 -9.57
C PHE A 93 7.55 6.70 -8.11
N ASP A 94 7.47 7.96 -7.69
CA ASP A 94 7.20 8.31 -6.30
C ASP A 94 5.79 7.86 -5.90
N THR A 95 5.72 6.78 -5.15
CA THR A 95 4.48 6.39 -4.51
C THR A 95 4.45 7.01 -3.14
N ASN A 96 3.48 7.86 -2.94
CA ASN A 96 3.29 8.59 -1.71
C ASN A 96 2.10 8.02 -0.96
N GLY A 97 2.01 8.27 0.34
CA GLY A 97 0.91 7.79 1.15
C GLY A 97 0.47 8.81 2.18
N PHE A 98 -0.83 8.99 2.31
CA PHE A 98 -1.42 9.69 3.44
C PHE A 98 -1.96 8.66 4.43
N PHE A 99 -1.44 8.69 5.66
CA PHE A 99 -1.88 7.82 6.74
C PHE A 99 -2.90 8.55 7.59
N ALA A 100 -4.07 7.94 7.75
CA ALA A 100 -5.19 8.46 8.54
C ALA A 100 -5.65 7.39 9.53
N PRO A 101 -5.05 7.34 10.72
CA PRO A 101 -5.48 6.44 11.79
C PRO A 101 -6.84 6.84 12.33
N GLY A 102 -7.67 5.83 12.59
CA GLY A 102 -8.98 5.96 13.21
C GLY A 102 -9.12 5.01 14.40
N LYS A 103 -10.27 5.02 15.05
CA LYS A 103 -10.54 4.19 16.24
C LYS A 103 -10.58 2.69 15.93
N ASP A 104 -11.10 2.32 14.76
CA ASP A 104 -11.34 0.93 14.35
C ASP A 104 -10.53 0.48 13.14
N ARG A 105 -9.77 1.40 12.53
CA ARG A 105 -8.98 1.12 11.33
C ARG A 105 -7.91 2.16 11.07
N MET A 106 -6.89 1.78 10.31
CA MET A 106 -6.00 2.68 9.58
C MET A 106 -6.56 2.83 8.16
N THR A 107 -6.68 4.05 7.67
CA THR A 107 -6.89 4.31 6.25
C THR A 107 -5.60 4.84 5.66
N ILE A 108 -5.15 4.25 4.55
CA ILE A 108 -3.99 4.73 3.80
C ILE A 108 -4.48 5.09 2.41
N ILE A 109 -4.18 6.31 2.00
CA ILE A 109 -4.42 6.78 0.64
C ILE A 109 -3.07 6.77 -0.04
N TYR A 110 -2.83 5.82 -0.94
CA TYR A 110 -1.65 5.83 -1.79
C TYR A 110 -1.93 6.71 -3.00
N TRP A 111 -0.98 7.54 -3.31
CA TRP A 111 -1.05 8.43 -4.44
C TRP A 111 0.13 8.12 -5.39
N PRO A 112 -0.02 7.08 -6.22
CA PRO A 112 0.84 6.88 -7.35
C PRO A 112 0.46 7.84 -8.46
N THR A 113 1.32 7.98 -9.42
CA THR A 113 1.11 8.80 -10.61
C THR A 113 -0.13 8.43 -11.42
N ASP A 114 -0.66 7.21 -11.28
CA ASP A 114 -1.65 6.68 -12.22
C ASP A 114 -3.06 6.50 -11.62
N THR A 115 -3.19 6.18 -10.33
CA THR A 115 -4.50 6.02 -9.66
C THR A 115 -4.38 6.24 -8.16
N VAL A 116 -5.40 6.87 -7.56
CA VAL A 116 -5.52 6.95 -6.10
C VAL A 116 -6.02 5.61 -5.56
N LEU A 117 -5.29 5.02 -4.65
CA LEU A 117 -5.63 3.76 -4.02
C LEU A 117 -6.00 3.97 -2.56
N PHE A 118 -7.19 3.51 -2.17
CA PHE A 118 -7.62 3.50 -0.78
C PHE A 118 -7.41 2.11 -0.19
N ARG A 119 -6.70 2.05 0.94
CA ARG A 119 -6.53 0.84 1.72
C ARG A 119 -7.09 1.04 3.12
N ARG A 120 -7.87 0.09 3.61
CA ARG A 120 -8.40 0.07 4.97
C ARG A 120 -7.85 -1.15 5.70
N ILE A 121 -7.20 -0.93 6.83
CA ILE A 121 -6.67 -1.99 7.69
C ILE A 121 -7.53 -1.98 8.96
N TYR A 122 -8.39 -2.97 9.11
CA TYR A 122 -9.34 -3.06 10.22
C TYR A 122 -8.67 -3.64 11.46
N TYR A 123 -8.79 -2.97 12.60
CA TYR A 123 -8.13 -3.41 13.82
C TYR A 123 -8.90 -4.50 14.55
N ASN A 124 -8.17 -5.48 15.08
CA ASN A 124 -8.68 -6.51 15.98
C ASN A 124 -9.92 -7.23 15.44
N ARG A 125 -9.91 -7.56 14.15
CA ARG A 125 -10.98 -8.30 13.46
C ARG A 125 -10.40 -9.55 12.79
N GLU A 126 -11.28 -10.45 12.41
CA GLU A 126 -10.96 -11.57 11.53
C GLU A 126 -11.34 -11.23 10.09
N HIS A 127 -10.75 -11.96 9.15
CA HIS A 127 -11.21 -11.91 7.77
C HIS A 127 -12.61 -12.52 7.64
N PRO A 128 -13.50 -11.90 6.83
CA PRO A 128 -14.81 -12.47 6.57
C PRO A 128 -14.73 -13.87 5.95
N ARG A 129 -15.54 -14.82 6.43
CA ARG A 129 -15.57 -16.20 5.88
C ARG A 129 -15.93 -16.25 4.38
N ASN A 130 -16.75 -15.30 3.92
CA ASN A 130 -17.20 -15.20 2.53
C ASN A 130 -16.53 -14.01 1.83
N LEU A 131 -15.21 -13.86 2.02
CA LEU A 131 -14.44 -12.79 1.42
C LEU A 131 -14.48 -12.90 -0.10
N LYS A 132 -14.92 -11.83 -0.77
CA LYS A 132 -14.84 -11.74 -2.24
C LYS A 132 -13.52 -11.12 -2.64
N PRO A 133 -12.81 -11.69 -3.62
CA PRO A 133 -11.57 -11.12 -4.13
C PRO A 133 -11.73 -9.67 -4.61
N SER A 134 -10.77 -8.83 -4.28
CA SER A 134 -10.75 -7.42 -4.65
C SER A 134 -9.37 -6.96 -5.10
N TRP A 135 -9.28 -5.76 -5.68
CA TRP A 135 -8.01 -5.19 -6.16
C TRP A 135 -6.94 -5.02 -5.07
N ASN A 136 -7.36 -4.72 -3.85
CA ASN A 136 -6.46 -4.45 -2.74
C ASN A 136 -6.56 -5.49 -1.62
N GLY A 137 -7.30 -6.59 -1.85
CA GLY A 137 -7.55 -7.57 -0.82
C GLY A 137 -8.36 -7.01 0.36
N HIS A 138 -8.36 -7.74 1.46
CA HIS A 138 -8.93 -7.35 2.74
C HIS A 138 -7.82 -7.38 3.80
N SER A 139 -7.56 -6.24 4.43
CA SER A 139 -6.50 -6.10 5.42
C SER A 139 -7.08 -6.02 6.83
N ILE A 140 -6.53 -6.81 7.73
CA ILE A 140 -6.75 -6.71 9.17
C ILE A 140 -5.44 -6.36 9.87
N GLY A 141 -5.49 -5.76 11.03
CA GLY A 141 -4.30 -5.35 11.77
C GLY A 141 -4.43 -5.48 13.27
N ARG A 142 -3.31 -5.71 13.92
CA ARG A 142 -3.18 -5.63 15.38
C ARG A 142 -1.95 -4.82 15.76
N TRP A 143 -2.07 -4.09 16.84
CA TRP A 143 -0.95 -3.35 17.38
C TRP A 143 -0.11 -4.22 18.31
N GLU A 144 1.19 -4.24 18.09
CA GLU A 144 2.22 -4.86 18.93
C GLU A 144 3.17 -3.75 19.39
N GLY A 145 2.86 -3.12 20.52
CA GLY A 145 3.56 -1.91 20.94
C GLY A 145 3.37 -0.76 19.96
N ASP A 146 4.45 -0.27 19.37
CA ASP A 146 4.48 0.80 18.37
C ASP A 146 4.35 0.31 16.91
N THR A 147 4.22 -0.99 16.73
CA THR A 147 4.19 -1.64 15.42
C THR A 147 2.78 -2.14 15.09
N LEU A 148 2.25 -1.73 13.94
CA LEU A 148 1.03 -2.28 13.37
C LEU A 148 1.40 -3.51 12.51
N VAL A 149 0.98 -4.68 12.96
CA VAL A 149 1.12 -5.94 12.21
C VAL A 149 -0.13 -6.14 11.37
N VAL A 150 0.05 -6.26 10.07
CA VAL A 150 -1.04 -6.32 9.09
C VAL A 150 -1.01 -7.65 8.37
N ASP A 151 -2.19 -8.23 8.20
CA ASP A 151 -2.45 -9.42 7.42
C ASP A 151 -3.43 -9.09 6.29
N THR A 152 -3.11 -9.49 5.05
CA THR A 152 -3.94 -9.18 3.88
C THR A 152 -4.06 -10.37 2.96
N ILE A 153 -5.31 -10.77 2.71
CA ILE A 153 -5.70 -11.85 1.80
C ILE A 153 -6.85 -11.40 0.88
N GLY A 154 -7.29 -12.27 -0.03
CA GLY A 154 -8.45 -12.01 -0.87
C GLY A 154 -8.19 -10.97 -1.96
N PHE A 155 -7.01 -11.00 -2.53
CA PHE A 155 -6.71 -10.28 -3.75
C PHE A 155 -7.39 -10.95 -4.94
N ASN A 156 -7.82 -10.15 -5.93
CA ASN A 156 -8.08 -10.69 -7.27
C ASN A 156 -6.76 -10.78 -8.04
N ASP A 157 -6.73 -11.54 -9.13
CA ASP A 157 -5.54 -11.79 -9.96
C ASP A 157 -5.25 -10.69 -11.01
N ARG A 158 -5.79 -9.48 -10.82
CA ARG A 158 -5.80 -8.42 -11.84
C ARG A 158 -4.73 -7.36 -11.66
N THR A 159 -3.90 -7.48 -10.63
CA THR A 159 -2.80 -6.56 -10.36
C THR A 159 -1.46 -7.25 -10.53
N TRP A 160 -0.39 -6.51 -10.40
CA TRP A 160 0.98 -7.02 -10.51
C TRP A 160 1.72 -6.94 -9.19
N LEU A 161 2.65 -7.85 -8.98
CA LEU A 161 3.57 -7.81 -7.85
C LEU A 161 4.61 -6.70 -8.00
N ASP A 162 4.97 -6.32 -9.23
CA ASP A 162 5.97 -5.29 -9.55
C ASP A 162 5.54 -4.39 -10.71
N GLY A 163 6.37 -3.40 -11.04
CA GLY A 163 6.16 -2.54 -12.21
C GLY A 163 6.44 -3.20 -13.56
N GLY A 164 6.96 -4.42 -13.58
CA GLY A 164 7.32 -5.16 -14.79
C GLY A 164 6.27 -6.18 -15.23
N GLY A 165 5.12 -6.25 -14.56
CA GLY A 165 4.02 -7.15 -14.95
C GLY A 165 4.06 -8.54 -14.32
N ALA A 166 4.82 -8.73 -13.22
CA ALA A 166 4.83 -10.00 -12.50
C ALA A 166 3.42 -10.33 -11.98
N PRO A 167 2.82 -11.45 -12.42
CA PRO A 167 1.47 -11.82 -12.00
C PRO A 167 1.45 -12.27 -10.55
N HIS A 168 0.26 -12.36 -9.99
CA HIS A 168 -0.05 -13.13 -8.79
C HIS A 168 -1.39 -13.86 -8.98
N THR A 169 -1.74 -14.72 -8.03
CA THR A 169 -3.02 -15.43 -7.99
C THR A 169 -3.89 -14.92 -6.83
N GLU A 170 -5.10 -15.47 -6.71
CA GLU A 170 -5.98 -15.20 -5.57
C GLU A 170 -5.45 -15.80 -4.25
N ASP A 171 -4.43 -16.66 -4.32
CA ASP A 171 -3.76 -17.25 -3.15
C ASP A 171 -2.71 -16.28 -2.55
N LEU A 172 -2.55 -15.09 -3.14
CA LEU A 172 -1.64 -14.08 -2.64
C LEU A 172 -1.96 -13.71 -1.18
N HIS A 173 -0.96 -13.85 -0.34
CA HIS A 173 -0.95 -13.46 1.07
C HIS A 173 0.15 -12.45 1.33
N LEU A 174 -0.20 -11.35 1.96
CA LEU A 174 0.76 -10.30 2.34
C LEU A 174 0.71 -10.09 3.84
N THR A 175 1.86 -10.19 4.49
CA THR A 175 2.02 -9.78 5.89
C THR A 175 2.95 -8.57 5.97
N GLU A 176 2.62 -7.59 6.83
CA GLU A 176 3.40 -6.37 6.95
C GLU A 176 3.59 -5.98 8.40
N ARG A 177 4.72 -5.37 8.69
CA ARG A 177 5.03 -4.72 9.97
C ARG A 177 5.31 -3.26 9.66
N MET A 178 4.45 -2.40 10.14
CA MET A 178 4.52 -0.96 9.94
C MET A 178 4.85 -0.27 11.26
N ARG A 179 5.82 0.63 11.26
CA ARG A 179 6.14 1.46 12.43
C ARG A 179 6.69 2.81 12.03
N GLN A 180 6.47 3.80 12.88
CA GLN A 180 7.10 5.09 12.72
C GLN A 180 8.47 5.09 13.40
N ILE A 181 9.49 5.56 12.72
CA ILE A 181 10.85 5.66 13.24
C ILE A 181 11.40 7.08 13.07
N GLN A 182 12.38 7.42 13.91
CA GLN A 182 13.18 8.64 13.79
C GLN A 182 14.56 8.30 13.22
N HIS A 183 14.97 8.99 12.17
CA HIS A 183 16.27 8.79 11.55
C HIS A 183 16.81 10.10 10.98
N ASN A 184 18.05 10.47 11.36
CA ASN A 184 18.71 11.72 10.92
C ASN A 184 17.82 12.97 11.05
N GLY A 185 17.12 13.10 12.19
CA GLY A 185 16.23 14.24 12.49
C GLY A 185 14.91 14.27 11.71
N ASN A 186 14.60 13.21 10.94
CA ASN A 186 13.36 13.09 10.18
C ASN A 186 12.53 11.91 10.67
N THR A 187 11.22 12.00 10.47
CA THR A 187 10.27 10.94 10.78
C THR A 187 10.02 10.09 9.53
N TYR A 188 10.10 8.77 9.68
CA TYR A 188 9.81 7.81 8.61
C TYR A 188 8.74 6.81 9.04
N MET A 189 7.96 6.37 8.08
CA MET A 189 7.18 5.14 8.16
C MET A 189 8.03 4.02 7.57
N GLU A 190 8.43 3.07 8.40
CA GLU A 190 9.04 1.81 7.97
C GLU A 190 7.96 0.78 7.73
N ILE A 191 8.01 0.11 6.58
CA ILE A 191 7.14 -1.02 6.23
C ILE A 191 8.05 -2.18 5.85
N VAL A 192 8.01 -3.25 6.63
CA VAL A 192 8.65 -4.53 6.29
C VAL A 192 7.54 -5.50 5.90
N ALA A 193 7.58 -5.99 4.67
CA ALA A 193 6.52 -6.81 4.10
C ALA A 193 7.06 -8.16 3.61
N GLN A 194 6.29 -9.22 3.84
CA GLN A 194 6.50 -10.54 3.27
C GLN A 194 5.36 -10.86 2.30
N VAL A 195 5.72 -11.28 1.11
CA VAL A 195 4.81 -11.69 0.03
C VAL A 195 4.90 -13.20 -0.12
N ASP A 196 3.77 -13.86 -0.09
CA ASP A 196 3.63 -15.28 -0.33
C ASP A 196 2.50 -15.54 -1.35
N ASP A 197 2.80 -16.29 -2.37
CA ASP A 197 1.83 -16.82 -3.35
C ASP A 197 2.42 -18.13 -3.91
N PRO A 198 2.11 -19.27 -3.31
CA PRO A 198 2.77 -20.54 -3.64
C PRO A 198 2.50 -21.02 -5.07
N ARG A 199 1.48 -20.47 -5.74
CA ARG A 199 1.22 -20.75 -7.16
C ARG A 199 2.07 -19.91 -8.09
N THR A 200 2.50 -18.74 -7.65
CA THR A 200 3.28 -17.79 -8.46
C THR A 200 4.76 -17.77 -8.07
N LEU A 201 5.06 -17.97 -6.79
CA LEU A 201 6.39 -17.86 -6.23
C LEU A 201 6.98 -19.23 -5.90
N THR A 202 8.28 -19.38 -6.06
CA THR A 202 9.07 -20.56 -5.64
C THR A 202 9.28 -20.59 -4.12
N SER A 203 9.26 -19.41 -3.50
CA SER A 203 9.32 -19.20 -2.04
C SER A 203 8.85 -17.78 -1.71
N PRO A 204 8.36 -17.54 -0.50
CA PRO A 204 8.07 -16.19 -0.03
C PRO A 204 9.30 -15.29 -0.09
N TYR A 205 9.09 -14.00 -0.32
CA TYR A 205 10.17 -13.00 -0.25
C TYR A 205 9.78 -11.84 0.65
N THR A 206 10.79 -11.19 1.21
CA THR A 206 10.63 -10.04 2.11
C THR A 206 11.29 -8.81 1.50
N PHE A 207 10.65 -7.66 1.68
CA PHE A 207 11.22 -6.37 1.34
C PHE A 207 10.91 -5.32 2.40
N SER A 208 11.63 -4.20 2.39
CA SER A 208 11.29 -3.03 3.20
C SER A 208 11.09 -1.80 2.34
N ARG A 209 10.25 -0.88 2.83
CA ARG A 209 10.03 0.45 2.28
C ARG A 209 10.03 1.46 3.41
N TYR A 210 10.58 2.62 3.09
CA TYR A 210 10.65 3.75 3.99
C TYR A 210 9.96 4.94 3.33
N TYR A 211 9.11 5.60 4.08
CA TYR A 211 8.40 6.79 3.62
C TYR A 211 8.70 7.93 4.59
N LYS A 212 9.29 9.00 4.09
CA LYS A 212 9.66 10.18 4.88
C LYS A 212 8.46 11.10 5.05
N LYS A 213 8.12 11.45 6.29
CA LYS A 213 7.03 12.38 6.59
C LYS A 213 7.30 13.76 5.99
N GLN A 214 6.28 14.36 5.41
CA GLN A 214 6.32 15.67 4.77
C GLN A 214 5.41 16.65 5.49
N ASN A 215 5.70 17.95 5.33
CA ASN A 215 4.93 19.04 5.95
C ASN A 215 4.00 19.76 4.97
N TYR A 216 3.71 19.16 3.82
CA TYR A 216 2.79 19.69 2.83
C TYR A 216 1.65 18.71 2.55
N GLU A 217 0.60 19.19 1.94
CA GLU A 217 -0.58 18.42 1.59
C GLU A 217 -0.40 17.70 0.26
N MET A 218 -1.20 16.67 0.07
CA MET A 218 -1.31 15.92 -1.16
C MET A 218 -2.04 16.77 -2.21
N GLU A 219 -1.51 16.84 -3.43
CA GLU A 219 -2.16 17.52 -4.54
C GLU A 219 -3.34 16.69 -5.09
N ASP A 220 -4.29 17.36 -5.73
CA ASP A 220 -5.36 16.70 -6.46
C ASP A 220 -4.82 15.93 -7.65
N TYR A 221 -5.38 14.77 -7.93
CA TYR A 221 -5.03 13.94 -9.07
C TYR A 221 -6.26 13.42 -9.79
N VAL A 222 -6.30 13.63 -11.10
CA VAL A 222 -7.37 13.16 -11.98
C VAL A 222 -6.81 12.17 -12.99
N CYS A 223 -7.14 10.90 -12.87
CA CYS A 223 -6.63 9.84 -13.75
C CYS A 223 -7.02 10.06 -15.23
N ASN A 224 -8.12 10.74 -15.50
CA ASN A 224 -8.56 11.02 -16.86
C ASN A 224 -7.52 11.79 -17.67
N ASP A 225 -6.85 12.74 -17.04
CA ASP A 225 -5.79 13.54 -17.68
C ASP A 225 -4.60 12.67 -18.09
N ALA A 226 -4.24 11.69 -17.24
CA ALA A 226 -3.19 10.73 -17.56
C ALA A 226 -3.58 9.82 -18.73
N VAL A 227 -4.83 9.39 -18.83
CA VAL A 227 -5.31 8.55 -19.94
C VAL A 227 -5.20 9.30 -21.28
N ASP A 228 -5.60 10.56 -21.32
CA ASP A 228 -5.52 11.36 -22.53
C ASP A 228 -4.07 11.63 -22.96
N PHE A 229 -3.19 11.91 -21.98
CA PHE A 229 -1.76 12.08 -22.23
C PHE A 229 -1.10 10.84 -22.85
N TYR A 230 -1.46 9.64 -22.41
CA TYR A 230 -0.88 8.39 -22.91
C TYR A 230 -1.60 7.80 -24.13
N LYS A 231 -2.69 8.41 -24.60
CA LYS A 231 -3.53 7.89 -25.69
C LYS A 231 -2.75 7.65 -26.98
N GLU A 232 -1.99 8.64 -27.41
CA GLU A 232 -1.19 8.55 -28.65
C GLU A 232 -0.10 7.48 -28.54
N TRP A 233 0.58 7.43 -27.40
CA TRP A 233 1.61 6.41 -27.15
C TRP A 233 1.04 4.99 -27.19
N ARG A 234 -0.10 4.76 -26.54
CA ARG A 234 -0.79 3.46 -26.58
C ARG A 234 -1.22 3.07 -28.00
N GLU A 235 -1.61 4.02 -28.80
CA GLU A 235 -1.98 3.78 -30.20
C GLU A 235 -0.75 3.40 -31.05
N GLN A 236 0.38 4.05 -30.85
CA GLN A 236 1.64 3.69 -31.50
C GLN A 236 2.08 2.26 -31.13
N GLU A 237 2.02 1.91 -29.85
CA GLU A 237 2.35 0.56 -29.37
C GLU A 237 1.43 -0.52 -29.96
N ARG A 238 0.11 -0.25 -30.07
CA ARG A 238 -0.81 -1.17 -30.72
C ARG A 238 -0.42 -1.42 -32.19
N ARG A 239 -0.13 -0.36 -32.94
CA ARG A 239 0.29 -0.47 -34.35
C ARG A 239 1.59 -1.26 -34.48
N ALA A 240 2.57 -1.00 -33.62
CA ALA A 240 3.83 -1.73 -33.60
C ALA A 240 3.61 -3.23 -33.34
N ARG A 241 2.78 -3.58 -32.37
CA ARG A 241 2.46 -4.98 -32.05
C ARG A 241 1.70 -5.69 -33.18
N GLN A 242 0.77 -5.00 -33.84
CA GLN A 242 0.07 -5.53 -35.01
C GLN A 242 1.00 -5.80 -36.19
N ALA A 243 1.95 -4.90 -36.46
CA ALA A 243 2.93 -5.06 -37.52
C ALA A 243 3.86 -6.26 -37.26
N GLN A 244 4.24 -6.53 -35.99
CA GLN A 244 5.05 -7.69 -35.62
C GLN A 244 4.31 -9.02 -35.72
N SER A 245 2.97 -9.01 -35.60
CA SER A 245 2.12 -10.22 -35.64
C SER A 245 1.72 -10.61 -37.06
N GLN A 246 1.94 -9.77 -38.09
CA GLN A 246 1.68 -10.13 -39.48
C GLN A 246 2.82 -11.02 -40.01
N PRO A 247 2.49 -12.20 -40.58
CA PRO A 247 3.51 -13.02 -41.22
C PRO A 247 4.21 -12.20 -42.31
N ALA A 248 5.55 -12.27 -42.37
CA ALA A 248 6.28 -11.71 -43.49
C ALA A 248 5.69 -12.36 -44.77
N GLU A 249 5.04 -11.56 -45.61
CA GLU A 249 4.61 -12.03 -46.91
C GLU A 249 5.85 -12.55 -47.63
N ALA A 250 5.87 -13.84 -47.90
CA ALA A 250 6.94 -14.49 -48.62
C ALA A 250 7.02 -13.86 -50.02
N LYS A 251 8.08 -13.10 -50.26
CA LYS A 251 8.47 -12.65 -51.58
C LYS A 251 9.15 -13.75 -52.34
#